data_03392e568c0e5e050b987228e94085b8
#
_entry.id   03392e568c0e5e050b987228e94085b8
#
_cell.length_a   1.000
_cell.length_b   1.000
_cell.length_c   1.000
_cell.angle_alpha   90.00
_cell.angle_beta   90.00
_cell.angle_gamma   90.00
#
_symmetry.space_group_name_H-M   'P 1'
#
loop_
_entity.id
_entity.type
_entity.pdbx_description
1 polymer ?
#
loop_
_entity_poly.entity_id
_entity_poly.type
_entity_poly.pdbx_seq_one_letter_code
_entity_poly.pdbx_strand_id
1 'polypeptide(L)'
;MSTGSTCFGVLREPSHSPGRIDDDAAIMRRVGEALTERGFKVELITADAVIEAPAANLFVMCERGAVLDRLAAMEKAGSIVVNAPAAIRNTYRHRMVELFARNRVAAPVSWVVATDANKPRPADCAWVKRYDFHATQTDDVLYAASEVGWRDALSRFAERGIPFVIAQEHVPGDLVKFYGVRNSARSNDSNWFQWFYHRDKGMLGHSFDQARLSKAGHEAAAARGLEVFGGDAVIKADGEPMIIDLNAWPSYALYRDRAAEAIADCLTERFQRRPRLVASARN
;
A
#
# COMPACT_ATOMS: atom_id res chain seq x y z
N MET A 1 17.39 -33.63 -8.40
CA MET A 1 16.57 -32.81 -7.47
C MET A 1 16.93 -31.36 -7.76
N SER A 2 15.99 -30.60 -8.36
CA SER A 2 16.23 -29.16 -8.60
C SER A 2 16.32 -28.50 -7.24
N THR A 3 17.47 -27.91 -6.92
CA THR A 3 17.62 -27.05 -5.73
C THR A 3 16.68 -25.86 -5.91
N GLY A 4 15.58 -25.83 -5.15
CA GLY A 4 14.60 -24.75 -5.21
C GLY A 4 15.26 -23.39 -5.05
N SER A 5 14.84 -22.43 -5.84
CA SER A 5 15.35 -21.04 -5.77
C SER A 5 15.05 -20.48 -4.38
N THR A 6 16.07 -19.94 -3.70
CA THR A 6 15.89 -19.31 -2.39
C THR A 6 15.27 -17.93 -2.54
N CYS A 7 14.29 -17.60 -1.70
CA CYS A 7 13.73 -16.26 -1.57
C CYS A 7 13.53 -15.87 -0.11
N PHE A 8 13.57 -14.57 0.16
CA PHE A 8 13.38 -14.02 1.50
C PHE A 8 12.06 -13.26 1.62
N GLY A 9 11.33 -13.51 2.71
CA GLY A 9 10.20 -12.70 3.12
C GLY A 9 10.63 -11.71 4.20
N VAL A 10 10.50 -10.42 3.93
CA VAL A 10 10.92 -9.36 4.87
C VAL A 10 9.71 -8.86 5.64
N LEU A 11 9.73 -9.09 6.96
CA LEU A 11 8.67 -8.68 7.86
C LEU A 11 8.59 -7.15 7.99
N ARG A 12 7.41 -6.64 8.33
CA ARG A 12 7.21 -5.23 8.65
C ARG A 12 7.95 -4.85 9.93
N GLU A 13 8.44 -3.63 9.99
CA GLU A 13 9.03 -3.07 11.21
C GLU A 13 7.95 -2.98 12.32
N PRO A 14 8.21 -3.44 13.55
CA PRO A 14 7.22 -3.40 14.65
C PRO A 14 6.64 -2.02 14.92
N SER A 15 7.44 -0.96 14.76
CA SER A 15 7.00 0.44 14.92
C SER A 15 5.96 0.89 13.89
N HIS A 16 5.80 0.16 12.79
CA HIS A 16 4.85 0.45 11.70
C HIS A 16 3.64 -0.50 11.68
N SER A 17 3.55 -1.37 12.68
CA SER A 17 2.48 -2.36 12.83
C SER A 17 1.81 -2.29 14.22
N PRO A 18 1.36 -1.11 14.67
CA PRO A 18 0.81 -0.95 16.02
C PRO A 18 -0.44 -1.82 16.19
N GLY A 19 -0.36 -2.79 17.12
CA GLY A 19 -1.46 -3.70 17.43
C GLY A 19 -1.76 -4.76 16.35
N ARG A 20 -0.89 -4.93 15.32
CA ARG A 20 -1.10 -5.89 14.22
C ARG A 20 0.13 -6.71 13.86
N ILE A 21 1.15 -6.73 14.70
CA ILE A 21 2.41 -7.48 14.46
C ILE A 21 2.13 -8.96 14.14
N ASP A 22 1.23 -9.58 14.89
CA ASP A 22 0.88 -11.00 14.70
C ASP A 22 0.12 -11.25 13.39
N ASP A 23 -0.80 -10.36 13.02
CA ASP A 23 -1.54 -10.45 11.75
C ASP A 23 -0.61 -10.27 10.55
N ASP A 24 0.31 -9.31 10.61
CA ASP A 24 1.30 -9.06 9.57
C ASP A 24 2.28 -10.24 9.45
N ALA A 25 2.76 -10.78 10.58
CA ALA A 25 3.60 -11.97 10.56
C ALA A 25 2.84 -13.21 10.04
N ALA A 26 1.54 -13.33 10.34
CA ALA A 26 0.74 -14.47 9.92
C ALA A 26 0.54 -14.53 8.40
N ILE A 27 0.27 -13.40 7.72
CA ILE A 27 0.17 -13.42 6.25
C ILE A 27 1.52 -13.75 5.61
N MET A 28 2.64 -13.22 6.15
CA MET A 28 3.97 -13.51 5.63
C MET A 28 4.34 -14.98 5.77
N ARG A 29 4.02 -15.62 6.92
CA ARG A 29 4.20 -17.07 7.11
C ARG A 29 3.36 -17.86 6.12
N ARG A 30 2.07 -17.53 5.96
CA ARG A 30 1.18 -18.26 5.06
C ARG A 30 1.61 -18.15 3.59
N VAL A 31 2.11 -16.99 3.17
CA VAL A 31 2.72 -16.82 1.83
C VAL A 31 3.99 -17.66 1.70
N GLY A 32 4.83 -17.70 2.74
CA GLY A 32 6.03 -18.52 2.75
C GLY A 32 5.73 -20.03 2.62
N GLU A 33 4.70 -20.52 3.31
CA GLU A 33 4.21 -21.90 3.18
C GLU A 33 3.75 -22.19 1.74
N ALA A 34 2.89 -21.32 1.18
CA ALA A 34 2.39 -21.48 -0.17
C ALA A 34 3.50 -21.44 -1.25
N LEU A 35 4.56 -20.63 -1.05
CA LEU A 35 5.74 -20.64 -1.92
C LEU A 35 6.57 -21.92 -1.75
N THR A 36 6.66 -22.46 -0.54
CA THR A 36 7.37 -23.72 -0.28
C THR A 36 6.68 -24.88 -1.00
N GLU A 37 5.35 -24.92 -0.98
CA GLU A 37 4.55 -25.88 -1.77
C GLU A 37 4.79 -25.76 -3.28
N ARG A 38 5.18 -24.56 -3.77
CA ARG A 38 5.57 -24.28 -5.17
C ARG A 38 7.06 -24.54 -5.46
N GLY A 39 7.80 -25.11 -4.49
CA GLY A 39 9.18 -25.55 -4.66
C GLY A 39 10.24 -24.48 -4.37
N PHE A 40 9.89 -23.35 -3.74
CA PHE A 40 10.87 -22.37 -3.28
C PHE A 40 11.44 -22.75 -1.89
N LYS A 41 12.69 -22.36 -1.64
CA LYS A 41 13.23 -22.35 -0.28
C LYS A 41 12.98 -20.96 0.30
N VAL A 42 12.12 -20.87 1.31
CA VAL A 42 11.68 -19.58 1.89
C VAL A 42 12.30 -19.38 3.27
N GLU A 43 12.82 -18.18 3.51
CA GLU A 43 13.26 -17.72 4.82
C GLU A 43 12.60 -16.38 5.14
N LEU A 44 12.01 -16.25 6.34
CA LEU A 44 11.47 -15.01 6.84
C LEU A 44 12.51 -14.30 7.69
N ILE A 45 12.78 -13.03 7.34
CA ILE A 45 13.77 -12.20 8.03
C ILE A 45 13.15 -10.90 8.51
N THR A 46 13.74 -10.30 9.52
CA THR A 46 13.36 -8.96 9.97
C THR A 46 13.84 -7.88 8.99
N ALA A 47 13.24 -6.70 9.03
CA ALA A 47 13.66 -5.57 8.23
C ALA A 47 15.15 -5.22 8.42
N ASP A 48 15.65 -5.29 9.65
CA ASP A 48 17.06 -5.01 9.95
C ASP A 48 18.03 -6.03 9.35
N ALA A 49 17.62 -7.30 9.28
CA ALA A 49 18.45 -8.37 8.72
C ALA A 49 18.66 -8.25 7.19
N VAL A 50 17.85 -7.45 6.49
CA VAL A 50 18.01 -7.18 5.05
C VAL A 50 19.37 -6.58 4.70
N ILE A 51 19.98 -5.82 5.62
CA ILE A 51 21.27 -5.15 5.39
C ILE A 51 22.36 -6.17 5.06
N GLU A 52 22.32 -7.34 5.70
CA GLU A 52 23.29 -8.43 5.52
C GLU A 52 22.81 -9.56 4.59
N ALA A 53 21.56 -9.46 4.10
CA ALA A 53 21.00 -10.51 3.26
C ALA A 53 21.76 -10.66 1.91
N PRO A 54 21.99 -11.89 1.43
CA PRO A 54 22.59 -12.13 0.14
C PRO A 54 21.63 -11.70 -0.99
N ALA A 55 22.19 -11.53 -2.20
CA ALA A 55 21.37 -11.26 -3.40
C ALA A 55 20.43 -12.45 -3.66
N ALA A 56 19.13 -12.19 -3.63
CA ALA A 56 18.07 -13.18 -3.83
C ALA A 56 16.77 -12.48 -4.25
N ASN A 57 15.75 -13.27 -4.57
CA ASN A 57 14.40 -12.73 -4.76
C ASN A 57 13.75 -12.46 -3.39
N LEU A 58 13.00 -11.36 -3.27
CA LEU A 58 12.39 -10.95 -2.02
C LEU A 58 10.92 -10.59 -2.19
N PHE A 59 10.12 -10.91 -1.19
CA PHE A 59 8.78 -10.35 -1.00
C PHE A 59 8.75 -9.60 0.33
N VAL A 60 8.28 -8.32 0.30
CA VAL A 60 8.62 -7.40 1.37
C VAL A 60 7.40 -6.66 1.91
N MET A 61 7.30 -6.63 3.22
CA MET A 61 6.27 -5.91 3.96
C MET A 61 6.83 -4.66 4.67
N CYS A 62 8.14 -4.52 4.76
CA CYS A 62 8.80 -3.34 5.32
C CYS A 62 8.56 -2.08 4.49
N GLU A 63 8.59 -0.91 5.13
CA GLU A 63 8.11 0.33 4.50
C GLU A 63 9.11 1.47 4.49
N ARG A 64 10.24 1.43 5.24
CA ARG A 64 11.00 2.65 5.48
C ARG A 64 12.51 2.54 5.48
N GLY A 65 13.12 3.74 5.37
CA GLY A 65 14.48 4.06 5.72
C GLY A 65 15.53 3.31 4.92
N ALA A 66 16.62 2.98 5.60
CA ALA A 66 17.77 2.29 5.04
C ALA A 66 17.42 0.91 4.43
N VAL A 67 16.36 0.27 4.94
CA VAL A 67 15.88 -1.01 4.40
C VAL A 67 15.43 -0.86 2.94
N LEU A 68 14.61 0.16 2.63
CA LEU A 68 14.18 0.42 1.25
C LEU A 68 15.35 0.84 0.35
N ASP A 69 16.36 1.53 0.88
CA ASP A 69 17.57 1.87 0.13
C ASP A 69 18.38 0.60 -0.19
N ARG A 70 18.54 -0.29 0.79
CA ARG A 70 19.19 -1.58 0.58
C ARG A 70 18.46 -2.45 -0.43
N LEU A 71 17.14 -2.57 -0.32
CA LEU A 71 16.30 -3.30 -1.28
C LEU A 71 16.41 -2.72 -2.70
N ALA A 72 16.46 -1.41 -2.84
CA ALA A 72 16.67 -0.75 -4.14
C ALA A 72 18.06 -1.05 -4.72
N ALA A 73 19.10 -1.15 -3.87
CA ALA A 73 20.43 -1.58 -4.31
C ALA A 73 20.44 -3.05 -4.75
N MET A 74 19.75 -3.94 -4.04
CA MET A 74 19.60 -5.34 -4.42
C MET A 74 18.83 -5.49 -5.74
N GLU A 75 17.76 -4.71 -5.95
CA GLU A 75 17.01 -4.68 -7.21
C GLU A 75 17.90 -4.25 -8.39
N LYS A 76 18.73 -3.21 -8.22
CA LYS A 76 19.73 -2.80 -9.21
C LYS A 76 20.77 -3.88 -9.49
N ALA A 77 21.10 -4.70 -8.52
CA ALA A 77 22.01 -5.83 -8.66
C ALA A 77 21.36 -7.08 -9.29
N GLY A 78 20.06 -7.02 -9.64
CA GLY A 78 19.33 -8.08 -10.34
C GLY A 78 18.40 -8.92 -9.48
N SER A 79 18.24 -8.61 -8.19
CA SER A 79 17.20 -9.23 -7.35
C SER A 79 15.81 -8.78 -7.81
N ILE A 80 14.81 -9.65 -7.69
CA ILE A 80 13.40 -9.29 -7.87
C ILE A 80 12.82 -9.00 -6.48
N VAL A 81 12.28 -7.79 -6.30
CA VAL A 81 11.67 -7.35 -5.04
C VAL A 81 10.19 -7.04 -5.27
N VAL A 82 9.29 -7.67 -4.54
CA VAL A 82 7.83 -7.46 -4.60
C VAL A 82 7.28 -7.08 -3.21
N ASN A 83 6.65 -5.92 -3.06
CA ASN A 83 6.57 -4.82 -4.03
C ASN A 83 7.94 -4.15 -4.23
N ALA A 84 8.16 -3.59 -5.40
CA ALA A 84 9.38 -2.83 -5.66
C ALA A 84 9.56 -1.68 -4.65
N PRO A 85 10.78 -1.37 -4.19
CA PRO A 85 11.02 -0.30 -3.20
C PRO A 85 10.49 1.07 -3.65
N ALA A 86 10.56 1.37 -4.94
CA ALA A 86 9.97 2.58 -5.52
C ALA A 86 8.44 2.60 -5.37
N ALA A 87 7.77 1.46 -5.58
CA ALA A 87 6.32 1.33 -5.42
C ALA A 87 5.90 1.50 -3.95
N ILE A 88 6.67 0.97 -3.00
CA ILE A 88 6.43 1.17 -1.57
C ILE A 88 6.54 2.66 -1.23
N ARG A 89 7.59 3.35 -1.68
CA ARG A 89 7.73 4.80 -1.46
C ARG A 89 6.60 5.61 -2.10
N ASN A 90 6.01 5.11 -3.18
CA ASN A 90 4.85 5.73 -3.81
C ASN A 90 3.57 5.63 -2.97
N THR A 91 3.54 4.84 -1.89
CA THR A 91 2.42 4.84 -0.92
C THR A 91 2.51 5.99 0.09
N TYR A 92 3.64 6.68 0.21
CA TYR A 92 3.74 7.87 1.03
C TYR A 92 2.73 8.91 0.55
N ARG A 93 1.97 9.49 1.47
CA ARG A 93 0.75 10.26 1.11
C ARG A 93 0.99 11.38 0.12
N HIS A 94 2.07 12.15 0.27
CA HIS A 94 2.39 13.21 -0.69
C HIS A 94 2.61 12.67 -2.11
N ARG A 95 3.32 11.56 -2.26
CA ARG A 95 3.52 10.91 -3.55
C ARG A 95 2.23 10.29 -4.07
N MET A 96 1.45 9.73 -3.17
CA MET A 96 0.14 9.17 -3.48
C MET A 96 -0.77 10.19 -4.15
N VAL A 97 -0.95 11.33 -3.52
CA VAL A 97 -1.80 12.41 -4.02
C VAL A 97 -1.33 12.88 -5.40
N GLU A 98 -0.02 13.08 -5.58
CA GLU A 98 0.57 13.48 -6.86
C GLU A 98 0.33 12.43 -7.95
N LEU A 99 0.60 11.15 -7.65
CA LEU A 99 0.44 10.06 -8.62
C LEU A 99 -1.03 9.81 -8.97
N PHE A 100 -1.94 9.96 -8.02
CA PHE A 100 -3.38 9.85 -8.30
C PHE A 100 -3.84 10.94 -9.25
N ALA A 101 -3.43 12.19 -9.01
CA ALA A 101 -3.76 13.30 -9.91
C ALA A 101 -3.19 13.08 -11.32
N ARG A 102 -1.92 12.70 -11.45
CA ARG A 102 -1.25 12.46 -12.74
C ARG A 102 -1.90 11.33 -13.55
N ASN A 103 -2.35 10.28 -12.87
CA ASN A 103 -2.92 9.09 -13.50
C ASN A 103 -4.46 9.12 -13.55
N ARG A 104 -5.08 10.24 -13.15
CA ARG A 104 -6.54 10.42 -13.12
C ARG A 104 -7.28 9.34 -12.34
N VAL A 105 -6.67 8.87 -11.24
CA VAL A 105 -7.34 7.95 -10.31
C VAL A 105 -8.51 8.69 -9.66
N ALA A 106 -9.67 8.04 -9.59
CA ALA A 106 -10.83 8.58 -8.89
C ALA A 106 -10.54 8.66 -7.37
N ALA A 107 -10.16 9.84 -6.91
CA ALA A 107 -9.80 10.14 -5.52
C ALA A 107 -10.27 11.53 -5.14
N PRO A 108 -10.55 11.83 -3.85
CA PRO A 108 -10.90 13.16 -3.40
C PRO A 108 -9.80 14.18 -3.68
N VAL A 109 -10.21 15.42 -3.95
CA VAL A 109 -9.24 16.52 -4.11
C VAL A 109 -8.41 16.63 -2.83
N SER A 110 -7.11 16.80 -3.00
CA SER A 110 -6.17 16.81 -1.89
C SER A 110 -5.09 17.88 -2.09
N TRP A 111 -4.70 18.53 -1.01
CA TRP A 111 -3.71 19.60 -0.99
C TRP A 111 -2.59 19.28 0.00
N VAL A 112 -1.37 19.67 -0.36
CA VAL A 112 -0.26 19.72 0.58
C VAL A 112 -0.28 21.10 1.26
N VAL A 113 -0.29 21.12 2.59
CA VAL A 113 -0.35 22.33 3.40
C VAL A 113 0.75 22.30 4.45
N ALA A 114 1.50 23.40 4.58
CA ALA A 114 2.45 23.57 5.67
C ALA A 114 1.70 23.82 6.99
N THR A 115 2.16 23.21 8.08
CA THR A 115 1.46 23.28 9.37
C THR A 115 1.58 24.65 10.05
N ASP A 116 2.58 25.44 9.68
CA ASP A 116 2.78 26.84 10.09
C ASP A 116 2.02 27.85 9.18
N ALA A 117 1.36 27.38 8.13
CA ALA A 117 0.68 28.25 7.20
C ALA A 117 -0.63 28.84 7.80
N ASN A 118 -0.71 30.14 7.87
CA ASN A 118 -1.96 30.85 8.19
C ASN A 118 -2.88 30.90 6.93
N LYS A 119 -3.24 29.73 6.40
CA LYS A 119 -4.12 29.61 5.24
C LYS A 119 -5.50 29.13 5.66
N PRO A 120 -6.56 29.62 5.00
CA PRO A 120 -7.90 29.12 5.25
C PRO A 120 -7.99 27.65 4.87
N ARG A 121 -8.97 26.98 5.43
CA ARG A 121 -9.29 25.59 5.10
C ARG A 121 -9.63 25.47 3.60
N PRO A 122 -9.04 24.48 2.90
CA PRO A 122 -9.16 24.40 1.44
C PRO A 122 -10.52 23.89 0.93
N ALA A 123 -11.36 23.35 1.81
CA ALA A 123 -12.70 22.84 1.53
C ALA A 123 -13.61 23.00 2.75
N ASP A 124 -14.95 22.91 2.56
CA ASP A 124 -15.93 23.04 3.64
C ASP A 124 -15.73 22.04 4.77
N CYS A 125 -15.32 20.82 4.43
CA CYS A 125 -14.90 19.79 5.35
C CYS A 125 -13.66 19.09 4.80
N ALA A 126 -12.68 18.85 5.65
CA ALA A 126 -11.43 18.24 5.25
C ALA A 126 -10.94 17.18 6.26
N TRP A 127 -10.36 16.12 5.73
CA TRP A 127 -9.52 15.20 6.49
C TRP A 127 -8.09 15.73 6.46
N VAL A 128 -7.52 15.98 7.62
CA VAL A 128 -6.13 16.42 7.81
C VAL A 128 -5.31 15.20 8.16
N LYS A 129 -4.43 14.81 7.28
CA LYS A 129 -3.63 13.58 7.41
C LYS A 129 -2.14 13.92 7.44
N ARG A 130 -1.35 13.17 8.21
CA ARG A 130 0.11 13.32 8.13
C ARG A 130 0.59 13.14 6.69
N TYR A 131 1.63 13.88 6.33
CA TYR A 131 2.12 14.02 4.97
C TYR A 131 2.93 12.84 4.45
N ASP A 132 3.74 12.25 5.32
CA ASP A 132 4.84 11.35 4.95
C ASP A 132 4.38 9.89 4.72
N PHE A 133 3.67 9.27 5.64
CA PHE A 133 3.28 7.85 5.56
C PHE A 133 1.87 7.60 6.09
N HIS A 134 1.44 6.34 6.08
CA HIS A 134 0.12 5.97 6.59
C HIS A 134 -0.02 6.23 8.11
N ALA A 135 -1.25 6.22 8.59
CA ALA A 135 -1.52 6.44 10.01
C ALA A 135 -0.96 5.31 10.87
N THR A 136 -0.15 5.67 11.86
CA THR A 136 0.37 4.75 12.89
C THR A 136 -0.27 4.98 14.26
N GLN A 137 -0.98 6.09 14.42
CA GLN A 137 -1.72 6.44 15.63
C GLN A 137 -2.96 7.26 15.28
N THR A 138 -3.88 7.38 16.24
CA THR A 138 -5.20 8.03 16.04
C THR A 138 -5.08 9.47 15.53
N ASP A 139 -4.08 10.22 16.03
CA ASP A 139 -3.87 11.63 15.68
C ASP A 139 -3.16 11.86 14.33
N ASP A 140 -2.92 10.81 13.58
CA ASP A 140 -2.38 10.91 12.22
C ASP A 140 -3.46 11.21 11.15
N VAL A 141 -4.74 11.17 11.53
CA VAL A 141 -5.89 11.52 10.70
C VAL A 141 -6.93 12.24 11.54
N LEU A 142 -7.13 13.52 11.27
CA LEU A 142 -8.09 14.38 11.97
C LEU A 142 -9.16 14.89 11.00
N TYR A 143 -10.37 15.11 11.49
CA TYR A 143 -11.46 15.67 10.71
C TYR A 143 -11.72 17.14 11.12
N ALA A 144 -11.65 18.05 10.16
CA ALA A 144 -11.87 19.47 10.34
C ALA A 144 -13.17 19.89 9.66
N ALA A 145 -14.25 20.06 10.44
CA ALA A 145 -15.55 20.53 9.96
C ALA A 145 -15.70 22.08 10.03
N SER A 146 -14.74 22.77 10.62
CA SER A 146 -14.78 24.23 10.81
C SER A 146 -13.38 24.83 10.68
N GLU A 147 -13.30 26.14 10.52
CA GLU A 147 -12.02 26.87 10.50
C GLU A 147 -11.26 26.73 11.84
N VAL A 148 -11.97 26.68 12.96
CA VAL A 148 -11.37 26.44 14.28
C VAL A 148 -10.76 25.04 14.34
N GLY A 149 -11.52 24.00 13.94
CA GLY A 149 -11.02 22.61 13.89
C GLY A 149 -9.87 22.44 12.90
N TRP A 150 -9.86 23.19 11.81
CA TRP A 150 -8.74 23.23 10.88
C TRP A 150 -7.46 23.74 11.52
N ARG A 151 -7.51 24.88 12.20
CA ARG A 151 -6.35 25.47 12.90
C ARG A 151 -5.84 24.60 14.03
N ASP A 152 -6.77 24.00 14.82
CA ASP A 152 -6.42 23.02 15.85
C ASP A 152 -5.66 21.82 15.26
N ALA A 153 -6.17 21.26 14.18
CA ALA A 153 -5.51 20.14 13.50
C ALA A 153 -4.09 20.51 13.03
N LEU A 154 -3.90 21.67 12.41
CA LEU A 154 -2.55 22.12 11.99
C LEU A 154 -1.61 22.28 13.18
N SER A 155 -2.08 22.92 14.29
CA SER A 155 -1.30 23.09 15.51
C SER A 155 -0.84 21.76 16.09
N ARG A 156 -1.73 20.77 16.20
CA ARG A 156 -1.41 19.44 16.72
C ARG A 156 -0.35 18.72 15.88
N PHE A 157 -0.35 18.86 14.56
CA PHE A 157 0.70 18.32 13.70
C PHE A 157 2.01 19.10 13.87
N ALA A 158 1.96 20.44 13.96
CA ALA A 158 3.13 21.28 14.19
C ALA A 158 3.83 20.98 15.53
N GLU A 159 3.06 20.81 16.62
CA GLU A 159 3.56 20.44 17.95
C GLU A 159 4.30 19.10 17.96
N ARG A 160 3.92 18.19 17.06
CA ARG A 160 4.57 16.90 16.84
C ARG A 160 5.78 16.98 15.89
N GLY A 161 6.18 18.19 15.47
CA GLY A 161 7.29 18.40 14.52
C GLY A 161 6.99 17.94 13.09
N ILE A 162 5.73 17.81 12.71
CA ILE A 162 5.31 17.42 11.35
C ILE A 162 5.11 18.70 10.55
N PRO A 163 5.99 19.03 9.58
CA PRO A 163 5.99 20.34 8.93
C PRO A 163 4.91 20.47 7.83
N PHE A 164 4.37 19.36 7.35
CA PHE A 164 3.35 19.35 6.31
C PHE A 164 2.25 18.32 6.60
N VAL A 165 1.06 18.62 6.11
CA VAL A 165 -0.09 17.71 6.13
C VAL A 165 -0.68 17.57 4.73
N ILE A 166 -1.47 16.52 4.51
CA ILE A 166 -2.40 16.40 3.41
C ILE A 166 -3.77 16.80 3.92
N ALA A 167 -4.34 17.89 3.36
CA ALA A 167 -5.76 18.19 3.48
C ALA A 167 -6.49 17.47 2.35
N GLN A 168 -7.41 16.59 2.68
CA GLN A 168 -8.22 15.84 1.71
C GLN A 168 -9.69 16.20 1.89
N GLU A 169 -10.36 16.55 0.79
CA GLU A 169 -11.78 16.84 0.77
C GLU A 169 -12.57 15.67 1.39
N HIS A 170 -13.57 15.99 2.21
CA HIS A 170 -14.49 14.98 2.70
C HIS A 170 -15.50 14.60 1.61
N VAL A 171 -15.54 13.31 1.31
CA VAL A 171 -16.53 12.74 0.40
C VAL A 171 -17.52 11.94 1.26
N PRO A 172 -18.82 12.29 1.24
CA PRO A 172 -19.84 11.52 1.94
C PRO A 172 -20.10 10.18 1.22
N GLY A 173 -20.31 9.11 1.99
CA GLY A 173 -20.59 7.80 1.45
C GLY A 173 -20.23 6.65 2.40
N ASP A 174 -20.35 5.43 1.91
CA ASP A 174 -20.01 4.22 2.66
C ASP A 174 -18.51 3.90 2.57
N LEU A 175 -17.88 3.76 3.71
CA LEU A 175 -16.46 3.42 3.79
C LEU A 175 -16.27 1.92 3.63
N VAL A 176 -15.54 1.53 2.59
CA VAL A 176 -15.15 0.15 2.30
C VAL A 176 -13.63 0.00 2.33
N LYS A 177 -13.18 -1.16 2.80
CA LYS A 177 -11.80 -1.61 2.68
C LYS A 177 -11.68 -2.63 1.57
N PHE A 178 -10.53 -2.64 0.91
CA PHE A 178 -10.26 -3.65 -0.12
C PHE A 178 -8.83 -4.16 -0.05
N TYR A 179 -8.65 -5.36 -0.60
CA TYR A 179 -7.39 -6.03 -0.79
C TYR A 179 -7.28 -6.49 -2.23
N GLY A 180 -6.10 -6.40 -2.81
CA GLY A 180 -5.86 -6.83 -4.17
C GLY A 180 -4.46 -7.40 -4.38
N VAL A 181 -4.38 -8.29 -5.37
CA VAL A 181 -3.13 -8.82 -5.91
C VAL A 181 -3.20 -8.69 -7.42
N ARG A 182 -2.22 -8.00 -8.02
CA ARG A 182 -2.09 -7.87 -9.47
C ARG A 182 -1.22 -8.98 -10.01
N ASN A 183 -1.74 -9.69 -10.98
CA ASN A 183 -0.93 -10.61 -11.78
C ASN A 183 -0.55 -9.94 -13.10
N SER A 184 0.72 -9.58 -13.26
CA SER A 184 1.21 -8.78 -14.39
C SER A 184 1.28 -9.55 -15.73
N ALA A 185 1.16 -10.87 -15.72
CA ALA A 185 1.30 -11.72 -16.90
C ALA A 185 -0.01 -12.25 -17.47
N ARG A 186 -1.07 -12.19 -16.69
CA ARG A 186 -2.38 -12.69 -17.09
C ARG A 186 -3.32 -11.52 -17.40
N SER A 187 -4.37 -11.80 -18.15
CA SER A 187 -5.47 -10.84 -18.38
C SER A 187 -6.02 -10.30 -17.06
N ASN A 188 -6.68 -9.16 -17.10
CA ASN A 188 -7.31 -8.53 -15.91
C ASN A 188 -8.22 -9.50 -15.12
N ASP A 189 -8.72 -10.57 -15.76
CA ASP A 189 -9.59 -11.60 -15.17
C ASP A 189 -8.87 -12.49 -14.14
N SER A 190 -7.54 -12.47 -14.07
CA SER A 190 -6.74 -13.26 -13.11
C SER A 190 -6.30 -12.49 -11.88
N ASN A 191 -6.65 -11.22 -11.76
CA ASN A 191 -6.38 -10.41 -10.59
C ASN A 191 -7.27 -10.83 -9.42
N TRP A 192 -6.67 -11.04 -8.26
CA TRP A 192 -7.41 -11.31 -7.04
C TRP A 192 -7.85 -10.01 -6.38
N PHE A 193 -9.12 -9.93 -5.94
CA PHE A 193 -9.67 -8.77 -5.25
C PHE A 193 -10.75 -9.19 -4.26
N GLN A 194 -10.72 -8.59 -3.06
CA GLN A 194 -11.75 -8.73 -2.02
C GLN A 194 -12.00 -7.38 -1.36
N TRP A 195 -13.22 -7.18 -0.88
CA TRP A 195 -13.61 -5.97 -0.19
C TRP A 195 -14.57 -6.29 0.96
N PHE A 196 -14.71 -5.33 1.90
CA PHE A 196 -15.63 -5.40 3.03
C PHE A 196 -15.92 -4.01 3.56
N TYR A 197 -17.08 -3.84 4.21
CA TYR A 197 -17.40 -2.59 4.90
C TYR A 197 -16.52 -2.40 6.14
N HIS A 198 -16.19 -1.13 6.46
CA HIS A 198 -15.46 -0.82 7.67
C HIS A 198 -16.41 -1.02 8.88
N ARG A 199 -16.05 -1.91 9.82
CA ARG A 199 -16.94 -2.35 10.91
C ARG A 199 -17.38 -1.23 11.84
N ASP A 200 -16.53 -0.22 12.05
CA ASP A 200 -16.73 0.83 13.05
C ASP A 200 -17.36 2.10 12.45
N LYS A 201 -17.87 2.06 11.24
CA LYS A 201 -18.52 3.19 10.58
C LYS A 201 -19.95 2.84 10.21
N GLY A 202 -20.84 3.80 10.43
CA GLY A 202 -22.23 3.66 9.98
C GLY A 202 -22.27 3.47 8.47
N MET A 203 -23.16 2.58 8.02
CA MET A 203 -23.38 2.35 6.60
C MET A 203 -24.66 3.07 6.18
N LEU A 204 -24.60 3.75 5.03
CA LEU A 204 -25.77 4.33 4.36
C LEU A 204 -26.46 3.31 3.44
N GLY A 205 -25.72 2.26 3.05
CA GLY A 205 -26.22 1.18 2.22
C GLY A 205 -26.29 1.52 0.74
N HIS A 206 -25.36 2.36 0.26
CA HIS A 206 -25.30 2.70 -1.16
C HIS A 206 -25.01 1.47 -2.01
N SER A 207 -25.83 1.25 -3.02
CA SER A 207 -25.63 0.20 -4.00
C SER A 207 -24.47 0.56 -4.93
N PHE A 208 -23.59 -0.41 -5.24
CA PHE A 208 -22.47 -0.20 -6.16
C PHE A 208 -22.10 -1.47 -6.92
N ASP A 209 -21.40 -1.28 -8.03
CA ASP A 209 -20.82 -2.38 -8.81
C ASP A 209 -19.44 -2.75 -8.26
N GLN A 210 -19.30 -3.98 -7.75
CA GLN A 210 -18.04 -4.52 -7.24
C GLN A 210 -16.94 -4.56 -8.31
N ALA A 211 -17.29 -4.76 -9.57
CA ALA A 211 -16.32 -4.74 -10.67
C ALA A 211 -15.71 -3.34 -10.86
N ARG A 212 -16.51 -2.28 -10.69
CA ARG A 212 -15.99 -0.89 -10.69
C ARG A 212 -15.06 -0.62 -9.54
N LEU A 213 -15.37 -1.08 -8.32
CA LEU A 213 -14.48 -0.94 -7.17
C LEU A 213 -13.18 -1.69 -7.40
N SER A 214 -13.24 -2.94 -7.89
CA SER A 214 -12.06 -3.73 -8.22
C SER A 214 -11.19 -3.03 -9.27
N LYS A 215 -11.81 -2.54 -10.35
CA LYS A 215 -11.10 -1.78 -11.39
C LYS A 215 -10.42 -0.54 -10.82
N ALA A 216 -11.12 0.27 -10.03
CA ALA A 216 -10.57 1.49 -9.42
C ALA A 216 -9.38 1.17 -8.48
N GLY A 217 -9.48 0.11 -7.66
CA GLY A 217 -8.41 -0.36 -6.80
C GLY A 217 -7.17 -0.81 -7.59
N HIS A 218 -7.37 -1.58 -8.66
CA HIS A 218 -6.28 -2.03 -9.54
C HIS A 218 -5.63 -0.90 -10.33
N GLU A 219 -6.40 0.08 -10.80
CA GLU A 219 -5.88 1.29 -11.46
C GLU A 219 -5.05 2.13 -10.50
N ALA A 220 -5.53 2.33 -9.26
CA ALA A 220 -4.78 3.02 -8.21
C ALA A 220 -3.47 2.31 -7.86
N ALA A 221 -3.49 0.97 -7.76
CA ALA A 221 -2.29 0.18 -7.54
C ALA A 221 -1.31 0.25 -8.72
N ALA A 222 -1.84 0.19 -9.96
CA ALA A 222 -1.03 0.33 -11.17
C ALA A 222 -0.31 1.68 -11.24
N ALA A 223 -1.01 2.77 -10.92
CA ALA A 223 -0.45 4.13 -10.89
C ALA A 223 0.77 4.25 -9.95
N ARG A 224 0.93 3.34 -9.00
CA ARG A 224 2.04 3.30 -8.04
C ARG A 224 3.03 2.19 -8.25
N GLY A 225 2.75 1.25 -9.16
CA GLY A 225 3.57 0.08 -9.39
C GLY A 225 3.41 -1.03 -8.35
N LEU A 226 2.31 -1.02 -7.56
CA LEU A 226 2.04 -2.05 -6.56
C LEU A 226 1.48 -3.31 -7.22
N GLU A 227 1.92 -4.46 -6.72
CA GLU A 227 1.41 -5.80 -7.10
C GLU A 227 0.57 -6.40 -5.96
N VAL A 228 1.00 -6.21 -4.72
CA VAL A 228 0.33 -6.66 -3.49
C VAL A 228 -0.09 -5.43 -2.71
N PHE A 229 -1.40 -5.19 -2.58
CA PHE A 229 -1.91 -3.93 -2.07
C PHE A 229 -3.23 -4.09 -1.31
N GLY A 230 -3.58 -3.05 -0.57
CA GLY A 230 -4.89 -2.85 0.02
C GLY A 230 -5.15 -1.38 0.23
N GLY A 231 -6.40 -1.02 0.48
CA GLY A 231 -6.75 0.38 0.63
C GLY A 231 -8.14 0.59 1.17
N ASP A 232 -8.50 1.85 1.20
CA ASP A 232 -9.82 2.32 1.59
C ASP A 232 -10.47 3.11 0.45
N ALA A 233 -11.77 2.91 0.27
CA ALA A 233 -12.55 3.69 -0.69
C ALA A 233 -13.86 4.15 -0.05
N VAL A 234 -14.41 5.25 -0.57
CA VAL A 234 -15.76 5.71 -0.27
C VAL A 234 -16.66 5.38 -1.45
N ILE A 235 -17.77 4.70 -1.19
CA ILE A 235 -18.84 4.51 -2.15
C ILE A 235 -19.81 5.67 -2.03
N LYS A 236 -19.87 6.51 -3.06
CA LYS A 236 -20.77 7.65 -3.09
C LYS A 236 -22.24 7.24 -3.31
N ALA A 237 -23.17 8.17 -3.13
CA ALA A 237 -24.59 7.95 -3.35
C ALA A 237 -24.96 7.50 -4.77
N ASP A 238 -24.15 7.85 -5.76
CA ASP A 238 -24.29 7.43 -7.17
C ASP A 238 -23.64 6.05 -7.46
N GLY A 239 -23.11 5.37 -6.42
CA GLY A 239 -22.44 4.08 -6.53
C GLY A 239 -20.99 4.14 -7.03
N GLU A 240 -20.45 5.32 -7.31
CA GLU A 240 -19.07 5.46 -7.80
C GLU A 240 -18.06 5.38 -6.64
N PRO A 241 -17.03 4.52 -6.75
CA PRO A 241 -15.98 4.42 -5.75
C PRO A 241 -14.97 5.55 -5.88
N MET A 242 -14.55 6.12 -4.75
CA MET A 242 -13.42 7.04 -4.66
C MET A 242 -12.34 6.49 -3.74
N ILE A 243 -11.12 6.33 -4.24
CA ILE A 243 -10.00 5.76 -3.48
C ILE A 243 -9.44 6.84 -2.54
N ILE A 244 -9.47 6.61 -1.24
CA ILE A 244 -9.03 7.57 -0.22
C ILE A 244 -7.70 7.21 0.45
N ASP A 245 -7.28 5.97 0.37
CA ASP A 245 -5.97 5.48 0.83
C ASP A 245 -5.57 4.20 0.10
N LEU A 246 -4.25 3.97 -0.04
CA LEU A 246 -3.71 2.75 -0.63
C LEU A 246 -2.36 2.42 -0.02
N ASN A 247 -2.20 1.20 0.45
CA ASN A 247 -1.05 0.71 1.18
C ASN A 247 -0.40 -0.48 0.47
N ALA A 248 0.91 -0.59 0.57
CA ALA A 248 1.63 -1.79 0.19
C ALA A 248 1.39 -2.88 1.23
N TRP A 249 1.16 -4.10 0.77
CA TRP A 249 1.12 -5.33 1.55
C TRP A 249 0.36 -5.23 2.89
N PRO A 250 -0.98 -5.18 2.91
CA PRO A 250 -1.77 -5.21 4.14
C PRO A 250 -1.74 -6.60 4.80
N SER A 251 -2.28 -6.72 6.01
CA SER A 251 -2.33 -7.98 6.76
C SER A 251 -3.27 -9.06 6.21
N TYR A 252 -4.20 -8.70 5.34
CA TYR A 252 -5.21 -9.59 4.74
C TYR A 252 -6.03 -10.41 5.77
N ALA A 253 -6.18 -9.95 7.00
CA ALA A 253 -6.66 -10.74 8.13
C ALA A 253 -7.97 -11.51 7.88
N LEU A 254 -8.92 -10.94 7.12
CA LEU A 254 -10.21 -11.58 6.80
C LEU A 254 -10.14 -12.62 5.69
N TYR A 255 -9.09 -12.57 4.85
CA TYR A 255 -8.98 -13.39 3.63
C TYR A 255 -7.61 -14.05 3.50
N ARG A 256 -6.91 -14.27 4.62
CA ARG A 256 -5.48 -14.61 4.69
C ARG A 256 -5.09 -15.78 3.78
N ASP A 257 -5.80 -16.90 3.86
CA ASP A 257 -5.44 -18.10 3.07
C ASP A 257 -5.59 -17.85 1.58
N ARG A 258 -6.73 -17.28 1.16
CA ARG A 258 -6.99 -16.97 -0.26
C ARG A 258 -6.03 -15.91 -0.80
N ALA A 259 -5.71 -14.91 0.01
CA ALA A 259 -4.73 -13.89 -0.35
C ALA A 259 -3.33 -14.48 -0.48
N ALA A 260 -2.93 -15.36 0.45
CA ALA A 260 -1.61 -16.00 0.42
C ALA A 260 -1.40 -16.83 -0.85
N GLU A 261 -2.41 -17.58 -1.28
CA GLU A 261 -2.37 -18.34 -2.55
C GLU A 261 -2.19 -17.39 -3.75
N ALA A 262 -3.01 -16.33 -3.83
CA ALA A 262 -2.94 -15.34 -4.92
C ALA A 262 -1.58 -14.61 -4.95
N ILE A 263 -1.06 -14.26 -3.78
CA ILE A 263 0.27 -13.63 -3.63
C ILE A 263 1.37 -14.61 -4.05
N ALA A 264 1.30 -15.87 -3.62
CA ALA A 264 2.28 -16.89 -3.99
C ALA A 264 2.28 -17.15 -5.51
N ASP A 265 1.13 -17.13 -6.17
CA ASP A 265 1.04 -17.22 -7.64
C ASP A 265 1.72 -16.02 -8.31
N CYS A 266 1.43 -14.80 -7.86
CA CYS A 266 2.07 -13.58 -8.34
C CYS A 266 3.59 -13.62 -8.18
N LEU A 267 4.07 -14.01 -6.99
CA LEU A 267 5.50 -14.11 -6.67
C LEU A 267 6.19 -15.20 -7.50
N THR A 268 5.56 -16.36 -7.64
CA THR A 268 6.08 -17.47 -8.46
C THR A 268 6.32 -17.01 -9.90
N GLU A 269 5.34 -16.34 -10.48
CA GLU A 269 5.46 -15.80 -11.83
C GLU A 269 6.59 -14.77 -11.93
N ARG A 270 6.68 -13.86 -10.95
CA ARG A 270 7.72 -12.83 -10.91
C ARG A 270 9.11 -13.44 -10.77
N PHE A 271 9.30 -14.40 -9.88
CA PHE A 271 10.59 -15.00 -9.58
C PHE A 271 11.09 -15.97 -10.69
N GLN A 272 10.16 -16.52 -11.47
CA GLN A 272 10.50 -17.37 -12.63
C GLN A 272 10.79 -16.58 -13.90
N ARG A 273 10.41 -15.32 -13.99
CA ARG A 273 10.78 -14.45 -15.10
C ARG A 273 12.26 -14.13 -15.03
N ARG A 274 13.07 -14.71 -15.92
CA ARG A 274 14.46 -14.28 -16.08
C ARG A 274 14.48 -12.79 -16.43
N PRO A 275 15.36 -11.96 -15.80
CA PRO A 275 15.57 -10.60 -16.24
C PRO A 275 15.88 -10.65 -17.73
N ARG A 276 15.17 -9.89 -18.57
CA ARG A 276 15.62 -9.62 -19.93
C ARG A 276 16.95 -8.87 -19.77
N LEU A 277 18.07 -9.56 -20.04
CA LEU A 277 19.34 -8.90 -20.23
C LEU A 277 19.13 -7.85 -21.33
N VAL A 278 19.07 -6.59 -20.93
CA VAL A 278 19.20 -5.49 -21.89
C VAL A 278 20.61 -5.64 -22.42
N ALA A 279 20.73 -6.20 -23.63
CA ALA A 279 22.00 -6.23 -24.33
C ALA A 279 22.48 -4.78 -24.40
N SER A 280 23.54 -4.47 -23.65
CA SER A 280 24.23 -3.19 -23.81
C SER A 280 24.72 -3.15 -25.25
N ALA A 281 24.10 -2.32 -26.08
CA ALA A 281 24.65 -1.96 -27.36
C ALA A 281 26.04 -1.39 -27.09
N ARG A 282 27.06 -2.21 -27.35
CA ARG A 282 28.43 -1.72 -27.50
C ARG A 282 28.45 -0.97 -28.85
N ASN A 283 28.57 0.31 -28.78
CA ASN A 283 29.14 1.14 -29.82
C ASN A 283 30.37 1.85 -29.26
#